data_df47612fa8ccc2c4456bfae44145ac37
#
_entry.id   df47612fa8ccc2c4456bfae44145ac37
#
_cell.length_a   1.000
_cell.length_b   1.000
_cell.length_c   1.000
_cell.angle_alpha   90.00
_cell.angle_beta   90.00
_cell.angle_gamma   90.00
#
_symmetry.space_group_name_H-M   'P 1'
#
loop_
_entity.id
_entity.type
_entity.pdbx_description
1 polymer ?
#
loop_
_entity_poly.entity_id
_entity_poly.type
_entity_poly.pdbx_seq_one_letter_code
_entity_poly.pdbx_strand_id
1 'polypeptide(L)'
;MLPVFARGALRPRVLLTFLFFLLPPLSLASPPVPVLQPVLAAADKLKLDHNSLSMAAIPLNGPGESQYLNANEAFNPGSIMKVITTFAALELLGPTYQWHSRIYTDGVIEEDTLKGNLYFVGSGDPKLTEERLWLLLRELRAMGIAHIQGDLVLDGSVFNLPNGIADFDDDGGNPNAPFLVKPSGLLTNLNVVRIRSRADDRGIHSWMEPSLFGVSSF
;
A
#
# COMPACT_ATOMS: atom_id res chain seq x y z
N MET A 1 23.67 -65.62 62.23
CA MET A 1 22.26 -65.51 61.83
C MET A 1 22.15 -64.31 60.91
N LEU A 2 22.16 -64.57 59.60
CA LEU A 2 22.13 -63.52 58.55
C LEU A 2 20.69 -63.45 57.97
N PRO A 3 20.08 -62.27 57.73
CA PRO A 3 18.77 -62.20 57.12
C PRO A 3 18.86 -62.32 55.58
N VAL A 4 17.98 -63.14 55.06
CA VAL A 4 17.79 -63.42 53.64
C VAL A 4 17.11 -62.20 52.98
N PHE A 5 17.76 -61.58 51.98
CA PHE A 5 17.13 -60.59 51.13
C PHE A 5 16.23 -61.28 50.09
N ALA A 6 14.92 -61.00 50.17
CA ALA A 6 13.97 -61.44 49.16
C ALA A 6 14.14 -60.60 47.90
N ARG A 7 14.46 -61.25 46.79
CA ARG A 7 14.43 -60.64 45.42
C ARG A 7 12.97 -60.44 45.01
N GLY A 8 12.49 -59.21 45.09
CA GLY A 8 11.22 -58.81 44.46
C GLY A 8 11.39 -58.70 42.99
N ALA A 9 10.74 -59.59 42.20
CA ALA A 9 10.68 -59.51 40.77
C ALA A 9 9.82 -58.28 40.32
N LEU A 10 10.43 -57.31 39.66
CA LEU A 10 9.66 -56.20 39.02
C LEU A 10 8.69 -56.79 37.98
N ARG A 11 7.40 -56.55 38.21
CA ARG A 11 6.34 -57.00 37.29
C ARG A 11 6.42 -56.20 35.95
N PRO A 12 6.38 -56.86 34.81
CA PRO A 12 6.56 -56.22 33.48
C PRO A 12 5.48 -55.16 33.12
N ARG A 13 4.46 -55.02 33.94
CA ARG A 13 3.39 -54.03 33.73
C ARG A 13 3.80 -52.57 33.97
N VAL A 14 4.85 -52.30 34.75
CA VAL A 14 5.31 -50.93 35.03
C VAL A 14 6.18 -50.39 33.92
N LEU A 15 6.86 -51.26 33.17
CA LEU A 15 7.73 -50.84 32.05
C LEU A 15 6.95 -50.39 30.81
N LEU A 16 5.75 -50.93 30.59
CA LEU A 16 4.93 -50.59 29.44
C LEU A 16 4.26 -49.22 29.56
N THR A 17 3.97 -48.80 30.81
CA THR A 17 3.35 -47.49 31.07
C THR A 17 4.35 -46.32 30.93
N PHE A 18 5.63 -46.56 31.20
CA PHE A 18 6.68 -45.55 31.09
C PHE A 18 7.13 -45.31 29.64
N LEU A 19 6.99 -46.30 28.76
CA LEU A 19 7.37 -46.18 27.35
C LEU A 19 6.37 -45.37 26.55
N PHE A 20 5.11 -45.27 27.01
CA PHE A 20 4.06 -44.49 26.32
C PHE A 20 4.18 -42.97 26.57
N PHE A 21 4.87 -42.57 27.67
CA PHE A 21 5.08 -41.14 27.98
C PHE A 21 6.30 -40.53 27.29
N LEU A 22 7.15 -41.33 26.67
CA LEU A 22 8.36 -40.88 26.00
C LEU A 22 8.19 -40.71 24.46
N LEU A 23 7.02 -41.07 23.92
CA LEU A 23 6.72 -40.77 22.52
C LEU A 23 6.31 -39.30 22.44
N PRO A 24 7.03 -38.50 21.63
CA PRO A 24 6.56 -37.14 21.37
C PRO A 24 5.15 -37.22 20.79
N PRO A 25 4.25 -36.28 21.12
CA PRO A 25 2.92 -36.26 20.51
C PRO A 25 3.12 -36.25 19.00
N LEU A 26 2.59 -37.27 18.32
CA LEU A 26 2.48 -37.23 16.88
C LEU A 26 1.61 -36.00 16.55
N SER A 27 2.26 -34.92 16.15
CA SER A 27 1.59 -33.76 15.59
C SER A 27 0.89 -34.24 14.33
N LEU A 28 -0.39 -34.55 14.43
CA LEU A 28 -1.25 -34.74 13.26
C LEU A 28 -1.32 -33.38 12.57
N ALA A 29 -0.44 -33.15 11.62
CA ALA A 29 -0.57 -32.00 10.73
C ALA A 29 -1.96 -32.05 10.10
N SER A 30 -2.73 -30.99 10.28
CA SER A 30 -4.02 -30.88 9.62
C SER A 30 -3.82 -31.08 8.11
N PRO A 31 -4.69 -31.85 7.44
CA PRO A 31 -4.56 -32.03 6.00
C PRO A 31 -4.58 -30.65 5.31
N PRO A 32 -3.79 -30.47 4.24
CA PRO A 32 -3.78 -29.21 3.50
C PRO A 32 -5.18 -28.90 3.00
N VAL A 33 -5.66 -27.68 3.30
CA VAL A 33 -6.99 -27.24 2.86
C VAL A 33 -6.91 -27.01 1.33
N PRO A 34 -7.72 -27.70 0.51
CA PRO A 34 -7.74 -27.44 -0.91
C PRO A 34 -8.40 -26.08 -1.16
N VAL A 35 -7.59 -25.10 -1.60
CA VAL A 35 -8.05 -23.71 -1.85
C VAL A 35 -8.74 -23.60 -3.20
N LEU A 36 -8.29 -24.35 -4.19
CA LEU A 36 -8.77 -24.28 -5.58
C LEU A 36 -10.23 -24.70 -5.73
N GLN A 37 -10.66 -25.78 -5.09
CA GLN A 37 -12.00 -26.31 -5.26
C GLN A 37 -13.11 -25.34 -4.79
N PRO A 38 -13.01 -24.68 -3.63
CA PRO A 38 -13.95 -23.64 -3.24
C PRO A 38 -14.02 -22.45 -4.19
N VAL A 39 -12.88 -22.06 -4.79
CA VAL A 39 -12.82 -20.97 -5.77
C VAL A 39 -13.56 -21.36 -7.04
N LEU A 40 -13.30 -22.56 -7.58
CA LEU A 40 -13.99 -23.05 -8.77
C LEU A 40 -15.52 -23.20 -8.52
N ALA A 41 -15.92 -23.74 -7.37
CA ALA A 41 -17.33 -23.84 -7.02
C ALA A 41 -18.03 -22.46 -6.88
N ALA A 42 -17.30 -21.44 -6.42
CA ALA A 42 -17.80 -20.07 -6.38
C ALA A 42 -17.94 -19.48 -7.79
N ALA A 43 -16.95 -19.75 -8.66
CA ALA A 43 -16.99 -19.33 -10.06
C ALA A 43 -18.17 -19.94 -10.81
N ASP A 44 -18.41 -21.23 -10.63
CA ASP A 44 -19.56 -21.95 -11.23
C ASP A 44 -20.90 -21.33 -10.77
N LYS A 45 -21.02 -21.05 -9.47
CA LYS A 45 -22.22 -20.41 -8.91
C LYS A 45 -22.45 -19.02 -9.49
N LEU A 46 -21.39 -18.29 -9.79
CA LEU A 46 -21.45 -16.95 -10.40
C LEU A 46 -21.48 -17.01 -11.93
N LYS A 47 -21.43 -18.21 -12.53
CA LYS A 47 -21.36 -18.42 -13.98
C LYS A 47 -20.17 -17.74 -14.63
N LEU A 48 -19.03 -17.71 -13.95
CA LEU A 48 -17.77 -17.22 -14.49
C LEU A 48 -17.07 -18.33 -15.25
N ASP A 49 -16.52 -17.99 -16.42
CA ASP A 49 -15.68 -18.92 -17.18
C ASP A 49 -14.37 -19.13 -16.40
N HIS A 50 -13.97 -20.39 -16.19
CA HIS A 50 -12.71 -20.72 -15.52
C HIS A 50 -11.50 -20.23 -16.31
N ASN A 51 -11.60 -20.05 -17.61
CA ASN A 51 -10.55 -19.43 -18.43
C ASN A 51 -10.37 -17.93 -18.16
N SER A 52 -11.33 -17.28 -17.49
CA SER A 52 -11.21 -15.89 -17.07
C SER A 52 -10.55 -15.71 -15.69
N LEU A 53 -10.15 -16.81 -15.05
CA LEU A 53 -9.57 -16.83 -13.73
C LEU A 53 -8.12 -17.32 -13.78
N SER A 54 -7.24 -16.68 -13.03
CA SER A 54 -5.89 -17.16 -12.76
C SER A 54 -5.62 -17.14 -11.26
N MET A 55 -5.00 -18.20 -10.76
CA MET A 55 -4.71 -18.31 -9.33
C MET A 55 -3.42 -19.10 -9.09
N ALA A 56 -2.67 -18.67 -8.09
CA ALA A 56 -1.60 -19.44 -7.47
C ALA A 56 -1.77 -19.41 -5.94
N ALA A 57 -1.84 -20.56 -5.32
CA ALA A 57 -1.87 -20.69 -3.87
C ALA A 57 -0.64 -21.52 -3.45
N ILE A 58 0.29 -20.89 -2.76
CA ILE A 58 1.57 -21.46 -2.38
C ILE A 58 1.67 -21.44 -0.86
N PRO A 59 1.88 -22.60 -0.20
CA PRO A 59 2.07 -22.63 1.24
C PRO A 59 3.38 -21.91 1.60
N LEU A 60 3.31 -21.00 2.56
CA LEU A 60 4.49 -20.27 3.05
C LEU A 60 5.29 -21.11 4.04
N ASN A 61 4.62 -21.93 4.83
CA ASN A 61 5.25 -22.78 5.87
C ASN A 61 4.47 -24.08 6.02
N GLY A 62 5.18 -25.17 6.32
CA GLY A 62 4.58 -26.46 6.61
C GLY A 62 4.28 -27.31 5.37
N PRO A 63 3.71 -28.52 5.59
CA PRO A 63 3.34 -29.41 4.51
C PRO A 63 2.12 -28.88 3.75
N GLY A 64 2.23 -28.82 2.44
CA GLY A 64 1.16 -28.43 1.55
C GLY A 64 1.64 -28.45 0.10
N GLU A 65 0.73 -28.73 -0.82
CA GLU A 65 1.03 -28.65 -2.24
C GLU A 65 0.58 -27.29 -2.79
N SER A 66 1.41 -26.73 -3.65
CA SER A 66 1.05 -25.54 -4.40
C SER A 66 -0.09 -25.86 -5.37
N GLN A 67 -1.09 -25.00 -5.42
CA GLN A 67 -2.25 -25.16 -6.30
C GLN A 67 -2.29 -24.03 -7.32
N TYR A 68 -2.53 -24.37 -8.56
CA TYR A 68 -2.50 -23.43 -9.67
C TYR A 68 -3.74 -23.57 -10.55
N LEU A 69 -4.23 -22.46 -11.04
CA LEU A 69 -5.25 -22.37 -12.09
C LEU A 69 -4.76 -21.39 -13.14
N ASN A 70 -4.64 -21.83 -14.39
CA ASN A 70 -4.22 -21.02 -15.52
C ASN A 70 -2.96 -20.16 -15.24
N ALA A 71 -2.02 -20.66 -14.43
CA ALA A 71 -0.87 -19.91 -13.95
C ALA A 71 0.16 -19.57 -15.05
N ASN A 72 0.10 -20.27 -16.20
CA ASN A 72 0.96 -20.03 -17.35
C ASN A 72 0.29 -19.19 -18.46
N GLU A 73 -0.97 -18.80 -18.25
CA GLU A 73 -1.69 -17.96 -19.18
C GLU A 73 -1.43 -16.47 -18.87
N ALA A 74 -1.40 -15.66 -19.92
CA ALA A 74 -1.22 -14.22 -19.77
C ALA A 74 -2.56 -13.57 -19.36
N PHE A 75 -2.56 -12.95 -18.18
CA PHE A 75 -3.71 -12.20 -17.67
C PHE A 75 -3.34 -10.73 -17.47
N ASN A 76 -4.33 -9.85 -17.60
CA ASN A 76 -4.17 -8.50 -17.11
C ASN A 76 -4.10 -8.53 -15.57
N PRO A 77 -2.95 -8.21 -14.97
CA PRO A 77 -2.76 -8.36 -13.53
C PRO A 77 -3.58 -7.36 -12.70
N GLY A 78 -4.09 -6.30 -13.31
CA GLY A 78 -4.76 -5.23 -12.57
C GLY A 78 -3.90 -4.78 -11.37
N SER A 79 -4.52 -4.65 -10.20
CA SER A 79 -3.83 -4.23 -8.97
C SER A 79 -2.83 -5.25 -8.39
N ILE A 80 -2.79 -6.48 -8.89
CA ILE A 80 -1.74 -7.46 -8.50
C ILE A 80 -0.36 -6.97 -8.93
N MET A 81 -0.27 -6.16 -10.00
CA MET A 81 0.97 -5.51 -10.41
C MET A 81 1.63 -4.71 -9.27
N LYS A 82 0.87 -4.21 -8.32
CA LYS A 82 1.40 -3.48 -7.15
C LYS A 82 2.32 -4.34 -6.28
N VAL A 83 2.11 -5.65 -6.25
CA VAL A 83 3.01 -6.58 -5.52
C VAL A 83 4.39 -6.57 -6.15
N ILE A 84 4.46 -6.65 -7.48
CA ILE A 84 5.73 -6.63 -8.23
C ILE A 84 6.40 -5.26 -8.08
N THR A 85 5.64 -4.18 -8.26
CA THR A 85 6.16 -2.81 -8.10
C THR A 85 6.70 -2.56 -6.69
N THR A 86 5.97 -3.01 -5.66
CA THR A 86 6.39 -2.86 -4.26
C THR A 86 7.64 -3.70 -3.97
N PHE A 87 7.68 -4.92 -4.46
CA PHE A 87 8.86 -5.77 -4.31
C PHE A 87 10.09 -5.12 -4.96
N ALA A 88 9.96 -4.67 -6.20
CA ALA A 88 11.06 -3.98 -6.90
C ALA A 88 11.50 -2.71 -6.15
N ALA A 89 10.56 -1.94 -5.62
CA ALA A 89 10.87 -0.75 -4.82
C ALA A 89 11.63 -1.10 -3.54
N LEU A 90 11.23 -2.14 -2.82
CA LEU A 90 11.94 -2.59 -1.61
C LEU A 90 13.35 -3.11 -1.92
N GLU A 91 13.53 -3.82 -3.03
CA GLU A 91 14.84 -4.33 -3.45
C GLU A 91 15.78 -3.19 -3.91
N LEU A 92 15.26 -2.21 -4.66
CA LEU A 92 16.08 -1.14 -5.24
C LEU A 92 16.32 0.02 -4.28
N LEU A 93 15.32 0.40 -3.49
CA LEU A 93 15.34 1.59 -2.63
C LEU A 93 15.54 1.24 -1.15
N GLY A 94 15.18 0.02 -0.77
CA GLY A 94 15.20 -0.44 0.62
C GLY A 94 13.96 0.03 1.43
N PRO A 95 13.72 -0.61 2.60
CA PRO A 95 12.53 -0.36 3.42
C PRO A 95 12.53 1.00 4.14
N THR A 96 13.66 1.67 4.19
CA THR A 96 13.84 2.96 4.89
C THR A 96 13.84 4.16 3.94
N TYR A 97 13.59 3.93 2.65
CA TYR A 97 13.56 5.01 1.66
C TYR A 97 12.50 6.06 2.01
N GLN A 98 12.87 7.33 1.88
CA GLN A 98 12.00 8.47 2.14
C GLN A 98 12.01 9.43 0.94
N TRP A 99 10.86 9.99 0.63
CA TRP A 99 10.75 11.09 -0.32
C TRP A 99 11.05 12.42 0.37
N HIS A 100 11.77 13.29 -0.33
CA HIS A 100 12.15 14.61 0.18
C HIS A 100 11.74 15.71 -0.80
N SER A 101 10.56 16.28 -0.61
CA SER A 101 10.22 17.55 -1.27
C SER A 101 11.05 18.66 -0.66
N ARG A 102 11.56 19.56 -1.48
CA ARG A 102 12.50 20.60 -1.05
C ARG A 102 12.03 21.98 -1.47
N ILE A 103 12.33 22.96 -0.62
CA ILE A 103 12.11 24.36 -0.93
C ILE A 103 13.47 25.05 -0.99
N TYR A 104 13.67 25.83 -2.04
CA TYR A 104 14.84 26.68 -2.21
C TYR A 104 14.41 28.12 -2.48
N THR A 105 15.31 29.06 -2.22
CA THR A 105 15.10 30.48 -2.51
C THR A 105 16.35 31.03 -3.20
N ASP A 106 16.17 32.05 -4.05
CA ASP A 106 17.25 32.77 -4.73
C ASP A 106 17.43 34.20 -4.20
N GLY A 107 16.67 34.59 -3.17
CA GLY A 107 16.69 35.90 -2.57
C GLY A 107 17.04 35.92 -1.09
N VAL A 108 17.01 37.10 -0.51
CA VAL A 108 17.20 37.35 0.92
C VAL A 108 15.88 37.55 1.61
N ILE A 109 15.84 37.24 2.90
CA ILE A 109 14.68 37.52 3.75
C ILE A 109 14.93 38.86 4.44
N GLU A 110 14.05 39.82 4.16
CA GLU A 110 14.05 41.13 4.83
C GLU A 110 12.75 41.24 5.62
N GLU A 111 12.87 41.48 6.95
CA GLU A 111 11.77 41.40 7.90
C GLU A 111 11.06 40.04 7.83
N ASP A 112 9.92 39.94 7.16
CA ASP A 112 9.17 38.71 6.96
C ASP A 112 8.91 38.39 5.47
N THR A 113 9.61 39.09 4.58
CA THR A 113 9.41 39.03 3.12
C THR A 113 10.65 38.45 2.42
N LEU A 114 10.44 37.38 1.67
CA LEU A 114 11.43 36.87 0.73
C LEU A 114 11.52 37.79 -0.48
N LYS A 115 12.67 38.45 -0.67
CA LYS A 115 12.99 39.30 -1.85
C LYS A 115 13.60 38.44 -2.94
N GLY A 116 12.80 37.54 -3.51
CA GLY A 116 13.21 36.59 -4.53
C GLY A 116 12.16 35.53 -4.77
N ASN A 117 12.51 34.51 -5.53
CA ASN A 117 11.64 33.41 -5.89
C ASN A 117 11.69 32.28 -4.86
N LEU A 118 10.59 31.57 -4.74
CA LEU A 118 10.49 30.31 -4.00
C LEU A 118 10.39 29.15 -4.99
N TYR A 119 11.33 28.23 -4.90
CA TYR A 119 11.38 27.02 -5.74
C TYR A 119 10.87 25.85 -4.93
N PHE A 120 9.77 25.23 -5.36
CA PHE A 120 9.27 23.99 -4.77
C PHE A 120 9.63 22.82 -5.68
N VAL A 121 10.60 22.01 -5.24
CA VAL A 121 11.10 20.85 -5.96
C VAL A 121 10.42 19.60 -5.44
N GLY A 122 9.61 18.99 -6.29
CA GLY A 122 8.89 17.76 -5.99
C GLY A 122 9.79 16.52 -6.10
N SER A 123 9.53 15.53 -5.27
CA SER A 123 10.25 14.25 -5.26
C SER A 123 9.41 13.07 -5.74
N GLY A 124 8.17 13.32 -6.17
CA GLY A 124 7.22 12.25 -6.45
C GLY A 124 6.65 11.59 -5.19
N ASP A 125 6.61 12.31 -4.06
CA ASP A 125 6.04 11.80 -2.82
C ASP A 125 4.54 11.48 -3.01
N PRO A 126 4.13 10.20 -2.97
CA PRO A 126 2.72 9.82 -3.15
C PRO A 126 1.84 10.24 -1.98
N LYS A 127 2.44 10.70 -0.88
CA LYS A 127 1.74 11.13 0.33
C LYS A 127 1.84 12.63 0.58
N LEU A 128 2.16 13.44 -0.42
CA LEU A 128 2.09 14.89 -0.30
C LEU A 128 0.61 15.33 -0.24
N THR A 129 -0.02 15.05 0.90
CA THR A 129 -1.41 15.42 1.18
C THR A 129 -1.51 16.90 1.57
N GLU A 130 -2.74 17.40 1.65
CA GLU A 130 -3.02 18.77 2.11
C GLU A 130 -2.39 19.04 3.51
N GLU A 131 -2.49 18.08 4.42
CA GLU A 131 -1.92 18.22 5.76
C GLU A 131 -0.39 18.31 5.74
N ARG A 132 0.27 17.51 4.90
CA ARG A 132 1.73 17.54 4.76
C ARG A 132 2.20 18.83 4.09
N LEU A 133 1.49 19.28 3.07
CA LEU A 133 1.76 20.57 2.45
C LEU A 133 1.59 21.71 3.47
N TRP A 134 0.53 21.68 4.27
CA TRP A 134 0.32 22.65 5.33
C TRP A 134 1.47 22.65 6.36
N LEU A 135 1.95 21.48 6.78
CA LEU A 135 3.11 21.37 7.69
C LEU A 135 4.36 21.97 7.05
N LEU A 136 4.62 21.69 5.78
CA LEU A 136 5.75 22.27 5.03
C LEU A 136 5.66 23.81 4.96
N LEU A 137 4.49 24.35 4.66
CA LEU A 137 4.26 25.80 4.65
C LEU A 137 4.38 26.43 6.05
N ARG A 138 4.01 25.71 7.09
CA ARG A 138 4.20 26.14 8.46
C ARG A 138 5.69 26.24 8.84
N GLU A 139 6.51 25.29 8.38
CA GLU A 139 7.97 25.34 8.56
C GLU A 139 8.55 26.55 7.82
N LEU A 140 8.13 26.80 6.59
CA LEU A 140 8.52 27.99 5.84
C LEU A 140 8.20 29.28 6.60
N ARG A 141 7.00 29.37 7.19
CA ARG A 141 6.60 30.50 8.06
C ARG A 141 7.49 30.62 9.31
N ALA A 142 7.84 29.49 9.91
CA ALA A 142 8.72 29.45 11.09
C ALA A 142 10.14 29.90 10.77
N MET A 143 10.59 29.76 9.52
CA MET A 143 11.87 30.31 9.02
C MET A 143 11.83 31.82 8.77
N GLY A 144 10.70 32.49 9.03
CA GLY A 144 10.51 33.92 8.90
C GLY A 144 9.95 34.38 7.57
N ILE A 145 9.51 33.50 6.69
CA ILE A 145 8.92 33.87 5.40
C ILE A 145 7.40 33.93 5.53
N ALA A 146 6.86 35.16 5.59
CA ALA A 146 5.43 35.41 5.58
C ALA A 146 4.92 35.81 4.19
N HIS A 147 5.77 36.50 3.44
CA HIS A 147 5.48 37.01 2.12
C HIS A 147 6.57 36.62 1.12
N ILE A 148 6.18 36.39 -0.12
CA ILE A 148 7.06 36.11 -1.26
C ILE A 148 6.84 37.22 -2.28
N GLN A 149 7.88 37.98 -2.58
CA GLN A 149 7.81 39.09 -3.54
C GLN A 149 8.01 38.59 -4.99
N GLY A 150 8.78 37.54 -5.17
CA GLY A 150 9.00 36.91 -6.46
C GLY A 150 7.97 35.85 -6.80
N ASP A 151 8.34 34.91 -7.66
CA ASP A 151 7.48 33.85 -8.16
C ASP A 151 7.57 32.59 -7.31
N LEU A 152 6.51 31.80 -7.31
CA LEU A 152 6.53 30.39 -6.90
C LEU A 152 6.86 29.53 -8.13
N VAL A 153 8.06 28.97 -8.15
CA VAL A 153 8.52 28.11 -9.23
C VAL A 153 8.31 26.64 -8.84
N LEU A 154 7.52 25.92 -9.60
CA LEU A 154 7.20 24.52 -9.37
C LEU A 154 8.09 23.64 -10.26
N ASP A 155 8.93 22.81 -9.63
CA ASP A 155 9.84 21.89 -10.32
C ASP A 155 9.40 20.43 -10.09
N GLY A 156 8.80 19.85 -11.12
CA GLY A 156 8.39 18.43 -11.17
C GLY A 156 9.33 17.56 -12.01
N SER A 157 10.53 18.01 -12.32
CA SER A 157 11.48 17.39 -13.26
C SER A 157 12.11 16.07 -12.77
N VAL A 158 11.77 15.62 -11.55
CA VAL A 158 12.27 14.36 -10.98
C VAL A 158 11.92 13.14 -11.85
N PHE A 159 10.82 13.21 -12.58
CA PHE A 159 10.42 12.17 -13.53
C PHE A 159 10.69 12.62 -14.97
N ASN A 160 11.53 11.85 -15.66
CA ASN A 160 11.68 11.99 -17.11
C ASN A 160 10.66 11.09 -17.80
N LEU A 161 9.47 11.60 -17.99
CA LEU A 161 8.38 10.84 -18.62
C LEU A 161 8.52 10.89 -20.14
N PRO A 162 8.42 9.73 -20.83
CA PRO A 162 8.39 9.72 -22.29
C PRO A 162 7.23 10.58 -22.83
N ASN A 163 7.47 11.30 -23.92
CA ASN A 163 6.41 11.98 -24.63
C ASN A 163 5.39 10.96 -25.12
N GLY A 164 4.10 11.18 -24.84
CA GLY A 164 3.04 10.31 -25.31
C GLY A 164 2.84 9.04 -24.48
N ILE A 165 3.10 9.09 -23.15
CA ILE A 165 2.55 8.06 -22.26
C ILE A 165 1.05 8.02 -22.51
N ALA A 166 0.58 6.89 -23.04
CA ALA A 166 -0.85 6.65 -23.21
C ALA A 166 -1.55 6.84 -21.86
N ASP A 167 -2.69 7.48 -21.89
CA ASP A 167 -3.55 7.51 -20.72
C ASP A 167 -3.87 6.06 -20.33
N PHE A 168 -3.93 5.79 -19.05
CA PHE A 168 -4.34 4.47 -18.57
C PHE A 168 -5.81 4.27 -19.02
N ASP A 169 -6.02 3.26 -19.89
CA ASP A 169 -7.35 2.89 -20.35
C ASP A 169 -7.96 1.94 -19.33
N ASP A 170 -9.05 2.35 -18.71
CA ASP A 170 -9.86 1.55 -17.77
C ASP A 170 -11.09 0.96 -18.47
N ASP A 171 -10.96 0.56 -19.75
CA ASP A 171 -12.01 -0.08 -20.56
C ASP A 171 -13.39 0.62 -20.47
N GLY A 172 -13.38 1.96 -20.48
CA GLY A 172 -14.61 2.76 -20.42
C GLY A 172 -15.09 3.10 -19.01
N GLY A 173 -14.23 2.95 -18.01
CA GLY A 173 -14.46 3.40 -16.64
C GLY A 173 -14.60 4.92 -16.50
N ASN A 174 -14.72 5.39 -15.27
CA ASN A 174 -14.85 6.82 -14.98
C ASN A 174 -13.56 7.58 -15.34
N PRO A 175 -13.56 8.48 -16.34
CA PRO A 175 -12.36 9.22 -16.74
C PRO A 175 -11.82 10.15 -15.64
N ASN A 176 -12.59 10.42 -14.60
CA ASN A 176 -12.21 11.22 -13.45
C ASN A 176 -11.79 10.37 -12.24
N ALA A 177 -11.54 9.08 -12.44
CA ALA A 177 -11.09 8.21 -11.35
C ALA A 177 -9.69 8.66 -10.86
N PRO A 178 -9.47 8.75 -9.52
CA PRO A 178 -8.21 9.24 -8.96
C PRO A 178 -6.97 8.46 -9.41
N PHE A 179 -7.13 7.19 -9.75
CA PHE A 179 -6.02 6.33 -10.19
C PHE A 179 -5.58 6.58 -11.65
N LEU A 180 -6.34 7.39 -12.40
CA LEU A 180 -5.99 7.81 -13.77
C LEU A 180 -5.09 9.05 -13.78
N VAL A 181 -4.76 9.62 -12.64
CA VAL A 181 -3.89 10.79 -12.56
C VAL A 181 -2.51 10.49 -13.18
N LYS A 182 -2.03 11.40 -14.02
CA LYS A 182 -0.70 11.26 -14.63
C LYS A 182 0.39 11.39 -13.57
N PRO A 183 1.47 10.60 -13.66
CA PRO A 183 2.62 10.75 -12.76
C PRO A 183 3.16 12.16 -12.79
N SER A 184 3.45 12.71 -11.61
CA SER A 184 4.04 14.04 -11.46
C SER A 184 4.92 14.10 -10.23
N GLY A 185 6.07 14.74 -10.33
CA GLY A 185 6.96 14.99 -9.20
C GLY A 185 6.32 15.83 -8.11
N LEU A 186 5.30 16.62 -8.46
CA LEU A 186 4.60 17.56 -7.58
C LEU A 186 3.15 17.18 -7.32
N LEU A 187 2.78 15.92 -7.49
CA LEU A 187 1.41 15.48 -7.26
C LEU A 187 1.02 15.75 -5.81
N THR A 188 0.05 16.64 -5.63
CA THR A 188 -0.47 17.03 -4.32
C THR A 188 -1.87 16.48 -4.12
N ASN A 189 -2.15 15.97 -2.92
CA ASN A 189 -3.47 15.45 -2.53
C ASN A 189 -4.08 14.46 -3.54
N LEU A 190 -3.23 13.63 -4.18
CA LEU A 190 -3.61 12.67 -5.24
C LEU A 190 -4.36 13.32 -6.42
N ASN A 191 -4.19 14.61 -6.63
CA ASN A 191 -4.98 15.41 -7.59
C ASN A 191 -6.50 15.30 -7.38
N VAL A 192 -6.93 15.14 -6.12
CA VAL A 192 -8.33 14.94 -5.77
C VAL A 192 -8.86 16.16 -5.01
N VAL A 193 -10.02 16.63 -5.45
CA VAL A 193 -10.83 17.61 -4.73
C VAL A 193 -12.12 16.93 -4.30
N ARG A 194 -12.46 17.05 -3.03
CA ARG A 194 -13.69 16.49 -2.47
C ARG A 194 -14.77 17.56 -2.47
N ILE A 195 -15.89 17.28 -3.08
CA ILE A 195 -17.08 18.13 -2.98
C ILE A 195 -17.91 17.62 -1.80
N ARG A 196 -18.17 18.51 -0.86
CA ARG A 196 -19.09 18.26 0.27
C ARG A 196 -20.34 19.05 0.09
N SER A 197 -21.48 18.45 0.43
CA SER A 197 -22.79 19.11 0.40
C SER A 197 -23.52 18.90 1.71
N ARG A 198 -24.21 19.93 2.17
CA ARG A 198 -25.08 19.92 3.33
C ARG A 198 -26.41 20.53 2.95
N ALA A 199 -27.50 19.86 3.25
CA ALA A 199 -28.85 20.38 3.12
C ALA A 199 -29.36 20.92 4.46
N ASP A 200 -29.99 22.08 4.45
CA ASP A 200 -30.72 22.67 5.56
C ASP A 200 -32.02 23.35 5.04
N ASP A 201 -32.72 24.07 5.92
CA ASP A 201 -33.98 24.75 5.60
C ASP A 201 -33.81 25.88 4.56
N ARG A 202 -32.58 26.30 4.28
CA ARG A 202 -32.23 27.34 3.30
C ARG A 202 -31.83 26.76 1.94
N GLY A 203 -31.63 25.44 1.84
CA GLY A 203 -31.26 24.75 0.63
C GLY A 203 -30.05 23.84 0.76
N ILE A 204 -29.38 23.59 -0.35
CA ILE A 204 -28.15 22.80 -0.45
C ILE A 204 -26.97 23.74 -0.54
N HIS A 205 -26.03 23.58 0.39
CA HIS A 205 -24.75 24.29 0.39
C HIS A 205 -23.64 23.31 0.07
N SER A 206 -22.87 23.61 -0.98
CA SER A 206 -21.75 22.76 -1.39
C SER A 206 -20.44 23.53 -1.31
N TRP A 207 -19.36 22.85 -0.89
CA TRP A 207 -18.01 23.40 -0.84
C TRP A 207 -16.98 22.37 -1.22
N MET A 208 -15.78 22.82 -1.56
CA MET A 208 -14.65 21.96 -1.92
C MET A 208 -13.62 21.86 -0.81
N GLU A 209 -13.03 20.69 -0.70
CA GLU A 209 -11.88 20.40 0.16
C GLU A 209 -10.76 19.76 -0.69
N PRO A 210 -9.58 20.39 -0.78
CA PRO A 210 -9.25 21.74 -0.30
C PRO A 210 -10.02 22.86 -1.00
N SER A 211 -10.18 24.01 -0.32
CA SER A 211 -10.74 25.20 -0.96
C SER A 211 -9.80 25.69 -2.05
N LEU A 212 -10.30 25.85 -3.26
CA LEU A 212 -9.53 26.36 -4.39
C LEU A 212 -9.85 27.85 -4.60
N PHE A 213 -8.80 28.67 -4.67
CA PHE A 213 -8.97 30.10 -4.95
C PHE A 213 -9.62 30.31 -6.31
N GLY A 214 -10.59 31.24 -6.39
CA GLY A 214 -11.30 31.55 -7.63
C GLY A 214 -12.40 30.55 -8.01
N VAL A 215 -12.64 29.51 -7.23
CA VAL A 215 -13.76 28.58 -7.42
C VAL A 215 -14.80 28.87 -6.34
N SER A 216 -15.97 29.36 -6.78
CA SER A 216 -17.09 29.65 -5.87
C SER A 216 -17.76 28.36 -5.39
N SER A 217 -18.24 28.37 -4.14
CA SER A 217 -19.22 27.39 -3.66
C SER A 217 -20.52 27.49 -4.47
N PHE A 218 -21.11 26.37 -4.76
CA PHE A 218 -22.36 26.24 -5.52
C PHE A 218 -23.56 26.13 -4.59
#